data_c7513d95eccaf2060037493ff40aae78
#
_entry.id   c7513d95eccaf2060037493ff40aae78
#
_cell.length_a   1.000
_cell.length_b   1.000
_cell.length_c   1.000
_cell.angle_alpha   90.00
_cell.angle_beta   90.00
_cell.angle_gamma   90.00
#
_symmetry.space_group_name_H-M   'P 1'
#
loop_
_entity.id
_entity.type
_entity.pdbx_description
1 polymer ?
#
loop_
_entity_poly.entity_id
_entity_poly.type
_entity_poly.pdbx_seq_one_letter_code
_entity_poly.pdbx_strand_id
1 'polypeptide(L)'
;MDAMRITKTTFNDVFSNDANGSIIKVEKYVDKKCASVFEILTYTIIVTNTSRYKTGNIFFKDYISKYIEFINNTVKVNGIIKRGLDPQQGFYIGRIDASCKKIISFKSVVLPNSAHRIIKNSANIYYYYKCNLDKFPTRISIESNRVYTNVNKIVFKQLNISNTLKAPKNLR
;
A
#
# COMPACT_ATOMS: atom_id res chain seq x y z
N MET A 1 6.25 -19.29 -36.46
CA MET A 1 4.95 -19.19 -35.77
C MET A 1 5.00 -17.94 -34.92
N ASP A 2 4.44 -16.85 -35.47
CA ASP A 2 4.51 -15.54 -34.83
C ASP A 2 3.63 -15.51 -33.58
N ALA A 3 4.24 -15.20 -32.46
CA ALA A 3 3.52 -14.90 -31.25
C ALA A 3 2.73 -13.60 -31.48
N MET A 4 1.43 -13.74 -31.65
CA MET A 4 0.50 -12.64 -31.84
C MET A 4 0.60 -11.70 -30.65
N ARG A 5 1.33 -10.60 -30.85
CA ARG A 5 1.39 -9.48 -29.92
C ARG A 5 -0.01 -8.89 -29.82
N ILE A 6 -0.75 -9.21 -28.77
CA ILE A 6 -2.03 -8.57 -28.48
C ILE A 6 -1.72 -7.10 -28.22
N THR A 7 -2.00 -6.24 -29.22
CA THR A 7 -1.83 -4.80 -29.07
C THR A 7 -2.84 -4.27 -28.04
N LYS A 8 -2.42 -3.24 -27.29
CA LYS A 8 -3.24 -2.55 -26.28
C LYS A 8 -4.65 -2.19 -26.75
N THR A 9 -4.82 -2.00 -28.07
CA THR A 9 -6.06 -1.58 -28.73
C THR A 9 -7.15 -2.66 -28.69
N THR A 10 -6.82 -3.94 -28.80
CA THR A 10 -7.80 -5.06 -28.77
C THR A 10 -8.38 -5.29 -27.37
N PHE A 11 -7.68 -4.83 -26.36
CA PHE A 11 -8.11 -4.94 -24.96
C PHE A 11 -9.09 -3.84 -24.53
N ASN A 12 -8.94 -2.65 -25.15
CA ASN A 12 -9.74 -1.47 -24.83
C ASN A 12 -11.18 -1.58 -25.31
N ASP A 13 -11.42 -2.27 -26.42
CA ASP A 13 -12.73 -2.25 -27.08
C ASP A 13 -13.78 -3.14 -26.40
N VAL A 14 -13.36 -4.01 -25.47
CA VAL A 14 -14.29 -4.99 -24.86
C VAL A 14 -14.56 -4.73 -23.38
N PHE A 15 -13.65 -4.06 -22.61
CA PHE A 15 -13.74 -4.13 -21.13
C PHE A 15 -13.42 -2.85 -20.35
N SER A 16 -13.01 -1.75 -20.95
CA SER A 16 -12.71 -0.54 -20.16
C SER A 16 -13.22 0.75 -20.80
N ASN A 17 -13.72 1.62 -19.94
CA ASN A 17 -14.04 3.01 -20.28
C ASN A 17 -12.90 3.98 -19.85
N ASP A 18 -11.74 3.47 -19.39
CA ASP A 18 -10.61 4.30 -19.01
C ASP A 18 -9.57 4.39 -20.13
N ALA A 19 -8.85 5.52 -20.19
CA ALA A 19 -7.87 5.83 -21.23
C ALA A 19 -6.67 4.85 -21.29
N ASN A 20 -6.55 3.92 -20.32
CA ASN A 20 -5.44 2.98 -20.18
C ASN A 20 -5.79 1.52 -20.48
N GLY A 21 -7.03 1.20 -20.77
CA GLY A 21 -7.46 -0.16 -21.12
C GLY A 21 -7.40 -1.19 -20.02
N SER A 22 -7.24 -0.77 -18.76
CA SER A 22 -7.25 -1.66 -17.61
C SER A 22 -8.64 -1.76 -17.00
N ILE A 23 -9.09 -2.99 -16.73
CA ILE A 23 -10.34 -3.23 -15.98
C ILE A 23 -10.20 -3.02 -14.48
N ILE A 24 -8.98 -2.84 -13.98
CA ILE A 24 -8.67 -2.57 -12.57
C ILE A 24 -7.94 -1.25 -12.45
N LYS A 25 -8.47 -0.35 -11.64
CA LYS A 25 -7.82 0.88 -11.19
C LYS A 25 -7.26 0.67 -9.79
N VAL A 26 -6.00 1.10 -9.56
CA VAL A 26 -5.33 0.98 -8.26
C VAL A 26 -4.84 2.35 -7.81
N GLU A 27 -5.30 2.79 -6.66
CA GLU A 27 -4.94 4.07 -6.06
C GLU A 27 -4.38 3.84 -4.66
N LYS A 28 -3.27 4.52 -4.34
CA LYS A 28 -2.62 4.45 -3.04
C LYS A 28 -2.57 5.81 -2.37
N TYR A 29 -2.75 5.82 -1.06
CA TYR A 29 -2.74 6.99 -0.20
C TYR A 29 -1.90 6.72 1.03
N VAL A 30 -1.36 7.80 1.62
CA VAL A 30 -0.74 7.80 2.93
C VAL A 30 -1.34 8.95 3.75
N ASP A 31 -1.59 8.72 5.03
CA ASP A 31 -2.24 9.68 5.91
C ASP A 31 -1.39 10.92 6.23
N LYS A 32 -0.06 10.81 6.10
CA LYS A 32 0.87 11.91 6.43
C LYS A 32 1.85 12.19 5.30
N LYS A 33 1.90 13.45 4.84
CA LYS A 33 2.91 13.94 3.90
C LYS A 33 4.24 14.29 4.59
N CYS A 34 4.20 14.56 5.91
CA CYS A 34 5.36 14.78 6.76
C CYS A 34 5.22 13.94 8.02
N ALA A 35 6.33 13.36 8.49
CA ALA A 35 6.37 12.54 9.70
C ALA A 35 7.72 12.69 10.41
N SER A 36 7.75 12.35 11.69
CA SER A 36 8.96 12.19 12.47
C SER A 36 9.34 10.72 12.59
N VAL A 37 10.58 10.45 12.99
CA VAL A 37 11.02 9.10 13.35
C VAL A 37 10.12 8.56 14.47
N PHE A 38 9.82 7.26 14.41
CA PHE A 38 8.88 6.51 15.26
C PHE A 38 7.40 6.87 15.11
N GLU A 39 7.04 7.82 14.24
CA GLU A 39 5.64 8.02 13.92
C GLU A 39 5.07 6.88 13.07
N ILE A 40 3.77 6.65 13.26
CA ILE A 40 3.02 5.66 12.51
C ILE A 40 2.43 6.33 11.26
N LEU A 41 2.64 5.67 10.11
CA LEU A 41 2.01 5.98 8.84
C LEU A 41 0.92 4.94 8.56
N THR A 42 -0.22 5.39 8.08
CA THR A 42 -1.30 4.52 7.59
C THR A 42 -1.37 4.60 6.06
N TYR A 43 -1.16 3.47 5.41
CA TYR A 43 -1.34 3.33 3.97
C TYR A 43 -2.73 2.80 3.67
N THR A 44 -3.36 3.35 2.64
CA THR A 44 -4.65 2.90 2.14
C THR A 44 -4.55 2.68 0.63
N ILE A 45 -4.97 1.51 0.17
CA ILE A 45 -4.99 1.14 -1.24
C ILE A 45 -6.44 0.84 -1.64
N ILE A 46 -6.89 1.48 -2.70
CA ILE A 46 -8.21 1.28 -3.27
C ILE A 46 -8.03 0.55 -4.60
N VAL A 47 -8.61 -0.63 -4.68
CA VAL A 47 -8.62 -1.47 -5.89
C VAL A 47 -10.03 -1.48 -6.44
N THR A 48 -10.25 -0.84 -7.57
CA THR A 48 -11.57 -0.68 -8.20
C THR A 48 -11.64 -1.55 -9.47
N ASN A 49 -12.68 -2.37 -9.55
CA ASN A 49 -13.06 -3.04 -10.79
C ASN A 49 -13.94 -2.07 -11.62
N THR A 50 -13.42 -1.57 -12.73
CA THR A 50 -14.14 -0.63 -13.61
C THR A 50 -14.99 -1.35 -14.67
N SER A 51 -14.90 -2.67 -14.76
CA SER A 51 -15.63 -3.47 -15.72
C SER A 51 -17.02 -3.84 -15.25
N ARG A 52 -17.86 -4.29 -16.19
CA ARG A 52 -19.18 -4.85 -15.93
C ARG A 52 -19.18 -6.33 -15.52
N TYR A 53 -18.01 -6.92 -15.34
CA TYR A 53 -17.85 -8.33 -14.99
C TYR A 53 -17.07 -8.47 -13.69
N LYS A 54 -17.32 -9.54 -12.95
CA LYS A 54 -16.57 -9.90 -11.75
C LYS A 54 -15.14 -10.30 -12.13
N THR A 55 -14.15 -9.86 -11.34
CA THR A 55 -12.74 -10.20 -11.57
C THR A 55 -12.45 -11.67 -11.21
N GLY A 56 -11.30 -12.17 -11.67
CA GLY A 56 -10.63 -13.31 -11.05
C GLY A 56 -10.13 -12.99 -9.64
N ASN A 57 -9.43 -13.93 -9.01
CA ASN A 57 -8.74 -13.68 -7.75
C ASN A 57 -7.62 -12.67 -7.96
N ILE A 58 -7.58 -11.66 -7.11
CA ILE A 58 -6.58 -10.59 -7.13
C ILE A 58 -5.56 -10.85 -6.04
N PHE A 59 -4.26 -10.84 -6.41
CA PHE A 59 -3.14 -10.86 -5.49
C PHE A 59 -2.59 -9.44 -5.31
N PHE A 60 -2.48 -9.01 -4.07
CA PHE A 60 -1.94 -7.72 -3.66
C PHE A 60 -0.54 -7.90 -3.11
N LYS A 61 0.39 -6.99 -3.45
CA LYS A 61 1.74 -6.90 -2.86
C LYS A 61 2.17 -5.45 -2.76
N ASP A 62 2.79 -5.09 -1.64
CA ASP A 62 3.33 -3.75 -1.38
C ASP A 62 4.86 -3.77 -1.33
N TYR A 63 5.50 -2.74 -1.88
CA TYR A 63 6.95 -2.58 -1.83
C TYR A 63 7.33 -1.58 -0.73
N ILE A 64 7.24 -2.06 0.51
CA ILE A 64 7.52 -1.26 1.69
C ILE A 64 8.97 -0.77 1.65
N SER A 65 9.15 0.55 1.82
CA SER A 65 10.48 1.18 1.83
C SER A 65 11.33 0.69 3.02
N LYS A 66 12.65 0.57 2.82
CA LYS A 66 13.62 0.25 3.90
C LYS A 66 13.67 1.29 5.04
N TYR A 67 12.96 2.39 4.92
CA TYR A 67 12.88 3.47 5.91
C TYR A 67 11.67 3.35 6.84
N ILE A 68 10.83 2.35 6.63
CA ILE A 68 9.67 2.06 7.47
C ILE A 68 9.61 0.56 7.73
N GLU A 69 9.00 0.17 8.83
CA GLU A 69 8.73 -1.22 9.19
C GLU A 69 7.23 -1.45 9.29
N PHE A 70 6.77 -2.53 8.69
CA PHE A 70 5.37 -2.94 8.76
C PHE A 70 5.00 -3.35 10.20
N ILE A 71 3.84 -2.86 10.69
CA ILE A 71 3.32 -3.25 12.00
C ILE A 71 2.40 -4.45 11.81
N ASN A 72 2.81 -5.60 12.35
CA ASN A 72 2.08 -6.86 12.24
C ASN A 72 0.62 -6.75 12.71
N ASN A 73 -0.26 -7.53 12.10
CA ASN A 73 -1.69 -7.61 12.42
C ASN A 73 -2.48 -6.29 12.26
N THR A 74 -1.94 -5.33 11.48
CA THR A 74 -2.64 -4.07 11.18
C THR A 74 -3.34 -4.06 9.82
N VAL A 75 -3.18 -5.12 9.02
CA VAL A 75 -3.85 -5.23 7.73
C VAL A 75 -5.36 -5.29 7.91
N LYS A 76 -6.06 -4.43 7.18
CA LYS A 76 -7.52 -4.47 7.05
C LYS A 76 -7.89 -4.62 5.58
N VAL A 77 -8.93 -5.40 5.31
CA VAL A 77 -9.59 -5.47 4.00
C VAL A 77 -11.05 -5.09 4.21
N ASN A 78 -11.51 -4.04 3.55
CA ASN A 78 -12.83 -3.44 3.74
C ASN A 78 -13.16 -3.15 5.22
N GLY A 79 -12.18 -2.60 5.95
CA GLY A 79 -12.30 -2.27 7.37
C GLY A 79 -12.11 -3.45 8.35
N ILE A 80 -12.16 -4.69 7.88
CA ILE A 80 -12.04 -5.91 8.71
C ILE A 80 -10.57 -6.29 8.87
N ILE A 81 -10.09 -6.44 10.11
CA ILE A 81 -8.72 -6.88 10.41
C ILE A 81 -8.49 -8.29 9.88
N LYS A 82 -7.38 -8.50 9.17
CA LYS A 82 -6.90 -9.79 8.66
C LYS A 82 -5.55 -10.09 9.29
N ARG A 83 -5.56 -10.89 10.36
CA ARG A 83 -4.34 -11.27 11.09
C ARG A 83 -3.46 -12.19 10.25
N GLY A 84 -2.14 -12.13 10.47
CA GLY A 84 -1.16 -12.97 9.78
C GLY A 84 -0.87 -12.59 8.33
N LEU A 85 -1.52 -11.55 7.78
CA LEU A 85 -1.20 -11.04 6.45
C LEU A 85 -0.03 -10.06 6.51
N ASP A 86 0.88 -10.20 5.55
CA ASP A 86 2.05 -9.33 5.35
C ASP A 86 1.99 -8.70 3.95
N PRO A 87 1.90 -7.35 3.86
CA PRO A 87 1.88 -6.66 2.59
C PRO A 87 3.12 -6.90 1.72
N GLN A 88 4.30 -7.11 2.32
CA GLN A 88 5.56 -7.34 1.58
C GLN A 88 5.61 -8.72 0.93
N GLN A 89 5.09 -9.74 1.60
CA GLN A 89 4.95 -11.08 1.03
C GLN A 89 3.81 -11.12 0.01
N GLY A 90 2.80 -10.30 0.23
CA GLY A 90 1.59 -10.24 -0.56
C GLY A 90 0.55 -11.28 -0.14
N PHE A 91 -0.69 -11.07 -0.54
CA PHE A 91 -1.82 -11.94 -0.23
C PHE A 91 -2.98 -11.76 -1.21
N TYR A 92 -3.85 -12.76 -1.27
CA TYR A 92 -5.07 -12.68 -2.07
C TYR A 92 -6.13 -11.85 -1.35
N ILE A 93 -6.69 -10.89 -2.09
CA ILE A 93 -7.84 -10.08 -1.62
C ILE A 93 -9.19 -10.63 -2.12
N GLY A 94 -9.15 -11.73 -2.90
CA GLY A 94 -10.33 -12.34 -3.51
C GLY A 94 -10.80 -11.58 -4.75
N ARG A 95 -12.00 -11.92 -5.21
CA ARG A 95 -12.63 -11.33 -6.41
C ARG A 95 -13.30 -9.99 -6.06
N ILE A 96 -13.44 -9.12 -7.07
CA ILE A 96 -14.18 -7.85 -6.96
C ILE A 96 -15.34 -7.91 -7.95
N ASP A 97 -16.54 -7.66 -7.47
CA ASP A 97 -17.74 -7.63 -8.32
C ASP A 97 -17.70 -6.45 -9.30
N ALA A 98 -18.55 -6.48 -10.32
CA ALA A 98 -18.64 -5.43 -11.34
C ALA A 98 -18.85 -4.07 -10.69
N SER A 99 -18.11 -3.04 -11.15
CA SER A 99 -18.19 -1.65 -10.68
C SER A 99 -18.00 -1.48 -9.17
N CYS A 100 -17.43 -2.49 -8.49
CA CYS A 100 -17.16 -2.49 -7.05
C CYS A 100 -15.68 -2.23 -6.76
N LYS A 101 -15.38 -1.96 -5.48
CA LYS A 101 -14.01 -1.74 -5.00
C LYS A 101 -13.71 -2.56 -3.74
N LYS A 102 -12.43 -2.79 -3.50
CA LYS A 102 -11.89 -3.25 -2.22
C LYS A 102 -10.89 -2.24 -1.68
N ILE A 103 -10.92 -2.05 -0.38
CA ILE A 103 -10.05 -1.13 0.33
C ILE A 103 -9.14 -1.96 1.22
N ILE A 104 -7.82 -1.81 1.03
CA ILE A 104 -6.79 -2.42 1.86
C ILE A 104 -6.15 -1.30 2.65
N SER A 105 -5.92 -1.50 3.94
CA SER A 105 -5.11 -0.58 4.74
C SER A 105 -4.18 -1.34 5.69
N PHE A 106 -3.04 -0.73 5.99
CA PHE A 106 -2.08 -1.24 6.96
C PHE A 106 -1.25 -0.10 7.56
N LYS A 107 -0.55 -0.38 8.66
CA LYS A 107 0.28 0.59 9.37
C LYS A 107 1.75 0.21 9.29
N SER A 108 2.62 1.23 9.26
CA SER A 108 4.07 1.09 9.34
C SER A 108 4.64 2.15 10.26
N VAL A 109 5.73 1.85 10.95
CA VAL A 109 6.48 2.80 11.78
C VAL A 109 7.67 3.35 11.01
N VAL A 110 7.93 4.65 11.15
CA VAL A 110 9.07 5.35 10.55
C VAL A 110 10.35 5.00 11.32
N LEU A 111 11.36 4.46 10.63
CA LEU A 111 12.62 4.01 11.24
C LEU A 111 13.62 5.15 11.46
N PRO A 112 14.55 5.04 12.43
CA PRO A 112 15.57 6.08 12.71
C PRO A 112 16.45 6.46 11.51
N ASN A 113 16.79 5.50 10.65
CA ASN A 113 17.63 5.70 9.45
C ASN A 113 16.93 6.50 8.33
N SER A 114 15.69 6.90 8.55
CA SER A 114 14.89 7.69 7.61
C SER A 114 14.96 9.19 7.81
N ALA A 115 15.63 9.68 8.87
CA ALA A 115 15.77 11.11 9.15
C ALA A 115 16.30 11.85 7.91
N HIS A 116 15.67 12.97 7.55
CA HIS A 116 15.93 13.76 6.33
C HIS A 116 15.74 13.00 4.99
N ARG A 117 15.00 11.92 4.99
CA ARG A 117 14.70 11.16 3.78
C ARG A 117 13.27 11.37 3.33
N ILE A 118 13.04 11.06 2.06
CA ILE A 118 11.71 10.95 1.49
C ILE A 118 11.37 9.45 1.39
N ILE A 119 10.37 9.04 2.14
CA ILE A 119 9.81 7.68 2.02
C ILE A 119 8.94 7.67 0.78
N LYS A 120 9.25 6.75 -0.14
CA LYS A 120 8.46 6.50 -1.36
C LYS A 120 7.84 5.12 -1.23
N ASN A 121 6.57 4.99 -1.59
CA ASN A 121 5.89 3.70 -1.52
C ASN A 121 4.85 3.55 -2.65
N SER A 122 4.78 2.35 -3.25
CA SER A 122 3.78 1.93 -4.23
C SER A 122 3.33 0.51 -3.95
N ALA A 123 2.26 0.07 -4.58
CA ALA A 123 1.72 -1.28 -4.45
C ALA A 123 1.44 -1.86 -5.84
N ASN A 124 1.49 -3.18 -5.96
CA ASN A 124 1.14 -3.91 -7.17
C ASN A 124 -0.04 -4.84 -6.92
N ILE A 125 -0.88 -4.92 -7.93
CA ILE A 125 -1.97 -5.86 -8.04
C ILE A 125 -1.67 -6.81 -9.19
N TYR A 126 -1.88 -8.10 -8.96
CA TYR A 126 -1.73 -9.14 -9.95
C TYR A 126 -3.03 -9.94 -10.07
N TYR A 127 -3.45 -10.20 -11.30
CA TYR A 127 -4.59 -11.07 -11.57
C TYR A 127 -4.43 -11.77 -12.92
N TYR A 128 -5.18 -12.84 -13.12
CA TYR A 128 -5.22 -13.54 -14.38
C TYR A 128 -6.48 -13.14 -15.13
N TYR A 129 -6.30 -12.80 -16.38
CA TYR A 129 -7.36 -12.54 -17.32
C TYR A 129 -7.34 -13.59 -18.43
N LYS A 130 -8.51 -14.07 -18.81
CA LYS A 130 -8.67 -15.01 -19.92
C LYS A 130 -9.70 -14.45 -20.89
N CYS A 131 -9.28 -14.18 -22.14
CA CYS A 131 -10.19 -13.92 -23.25
C CYS A 131 -10.76 -15.27 -23.75
N ASN A 132 -11.99 -15.28 -24.27
CA ASN A 132 -12.61 -16.48 -24.78
C ASN A 132 -11.84 -17.13 -25.93
N LEU A 133 -10.99 -16.38 -26.62
CA LEU A 133 -10.14 -16.86 -27.73
C LEU A 133 -8.79 -17.39 -27.28
N ASP A 134 -8.41 -17.18 -26.00
CA ASP A 134 -7.11 -17.59 -25.50
C ASP A 134 -7.12 -19.01 -24.94
N LYS A 135 -6.09 -19.81 -25.26
CA LYS A 135 -5.89 -21.12 -24.65
C LYS A 135 -5.57 -21.03 -23.17
N PHE A 136 -4.77 -20.00 -22.77
CA PHE A 136 -4.29 -19.82 -21.40
C PHE A 136 -4.59 -18.41 -20.88
N PRO A 137 -4.81 -18.26 -19.55
CA PRO A 137 -5.00 -16.94 -18.94
C PRO A 137 -3.69 -16.14 -18.94
N THR A 138 -3.78 -14.87 -19.28
CA THR A 138 -2.67 -13.92 -19.21
C THR A 138 -2.58 -13.31 -17.83
N ARG A 139 -1.38 -13.27 -17.24
CA ARG A 139 -1.11 -12.56 -15.98
C ARG A 139 -0.96 -11.07 -16.24
N ILE A 140 -1.75 -10.27 -15.55
CA ILE A 140 -1.71 -8.81 -15.60
C ILE A 140 -1.14 -8.29 -14.28
N SER A 141 -0.29 -7.25 -14.38
CA SER A 141 0.27 -6.52 -13.24
C SER A 141 -0.05 -5.04 -13.39
N ILE A 142 -0.58 -4.42 -12.34
CA ILE A 142 -0.89 -2.99 -12.29
C ILE A 142 -0.24 -2.40 -11.06
N GLU A 143 0.61 -1.38 -11.25
CA GLU A 143 1.20 -0.59 -10.16
C GLU A 143 0.28 0.59 -9.81
N SER A 144 0.15 0.88 -8.51
CA SER A 144 -0.53 2.08 -8.03
C SER A 144 0.30 3.35 -8.32
N ASN A 145 -0.29 4.52 -8.13
CA ASN A 145 0.50 5.73 -7.93
C ASN A 145 1.46 5.58 -6.75
N ARG A 146 2.58 6.32 -6.79
CA ARG A 146 3.51 6.47 -5.66
C ARG A 146 3.01 7.52 -4.71
N VAL A 147 3.14 7.23 -3.42
CA VAL A 147 2.94 8.18 -2.31
C VAL A 147 4.27 8.54 -1.68
N TYR A 148 4.34 9.72 -1.08
CA TYR A 148 5.56 10.30 -0.53
C TYR A 148 5.30 10.83 0.86
N THR A 149 6.26 10.57 1.79
CA THR A 149 6.28 11.16 3.13
C THR A 149 7.68 11.71 3.39
N ASN A 150 7.78 13.00 3.69
CA ASN A 150 9.02 13.66 4.12
C ASN A 150 9.26 13.36 5.59
N VAL A 151 10.47 12.88 5.94
CA VAL A 151 10.82 12.65 7.34
C VAL A 151 11.62 13.82 7.87
N ASN A 152 11.08 14.48 8.88
CA ASN A 152 11.70 15.62 9.55
C ASN A 152 12.91 15.19 10.38
N LYS A 153 13.73 16.18 10.77
CA LYS A 153 14.83 15.99 11.73
C LYS A 153 14.29 15.45 13.06
N ILE A 154 15.04 14.56 13.70
CA ILE A 154 14.78 14.18 15.08
C ILE A 154 14.99 15.41 15.95
N VAL A 155 13.91 15.99 16.47
CA VAL A 155 13.99 17.03 17.51
C VAL A 155 13.97 16.30 18.85
N PHE A 156 15.14 16.08 19.45
CA PHE A 156 15.20 15.72 20.85
C PHE A 156 14.71 16.92 21.65
N LYS A 157 13.47 16.87 22.17
CA LYS A 157 13.09 17.77 23.27
C LYS A 157 13.99 17.38 24.44
N GLN A 158 14.97 18.22 24.77
CA GLN A 158 15.67 18.11 26.04
C GLN A 158 14.60 18.21 27.15
N LEU A 159 14.32 17.07 27.79
CA LEU A 159 13.63 17.06 29.08
C LEU A 159 14.59 17.76 30.06
N ASN A 160 14.37 19.03 30.29
CA ASN A 160 15.00 19.74 31.44
C ASN A 160 14.41 19.10 32.70
N ILE A 161 15.00 18.00 33.14
CA ILE A 161 14.81 17.51 34.49
C ILE A 161 15.64 18.46 35.38
N SER A 162 15.01 19.52 35.87
CA SER A 162 15.56 20.33 36.94
C SER A 162 15.65 19.44 38.18
N ASN A 163 16.86 18.94 38.46
CA ASN A 163 17.18 18.25 39.70
C ASN A 163 17.05 19.22 40.86
N THR A 164 15.89 19.44 41.39
CA THR A 164 15.69 19.99 42.73
C THR A 164 15.72 18.84 43.74
N LEU A 165 16.89 18.18 43.88
CA LEU A 165 17.22 17.46 45.09
C LEU A 165 17.57 18.50 46.17
N LYS A 166 16.56 18.95 46.91
CA LYS A 166 16.82 19.64 48.22
C LYS A 166 17.40 18.60 49.13
N ALA A 167 18.66 18.79 49.54
CA ALA A 167 19.29 18.02 50.58
C ALA A 167 18.48 18.17 51.87
N PRO A 168 18.32 17.14 52.70
CA PRO A 168 17.64 17.22 53.98
C PRO A 168 18.50 18.08 54.90
N LYS A 169 17.91 19.16 55.49
CA LYS A 169 18.54 19.94 56.56
C LYS A 169 18.73 19.04 57.78
N ASN A 170 19.99 18.91 58.22
CA ASN A 170 20.38 18.26 59.46
C ASN A 170 19.57 18.81 60.63
N LEU A 171 18.87 17.91 61.35
CA LEU A 171 18.36 18.13 62.68
C LEU A 171 19.53 18.01 63.68
N ARG A 172 19.74 19.05 64.46
CA ARG A 172 20.53 19.02 65.71
C ARG A 172 19.69 18.48 66.83
#